data_c6cfb3571c25ac0953c397d5634b139b
#
_entry.id   c6cfb3571c25ac0953c397d5634b139b
#
_cell.length_a   1.000
_cell.length_b   1.000
_cell.length_c   1.000
_cell.angle_alpha   90.00
_cell.angle_beta   90.00
_cell.angle_gamma   90.00
#
_symmetry.space_group_name_H-M   'P 1'
#
loop_
_entity.id
_entity.type
_entity.pdbx_description
1 polymer ?
#
loop_
_entity_poly.entity_id
_entity_poly.type
_entity_poly.pdbx_seq_one_letter_code
_entity_poly.pdbx_strand_id
1 'polypeptide(L)'
;RMSRGLGDVYKRQIPIPSWAGRVFPSLTEEQAMESLWNAIFKAVRITGDGQSVRHWQEHLESLSRRKEKLNALRLKSLHYTNSLGTDLTVELPADHIWEAGDDCTSAGQPFVANMPTEELFTAPLRTGANGTVVASMPLVHDGNIIDGFRMTVENGRITSVSAKQGQAVLEAAISVDEGASYFGEVALVPYDSPISNQKLLFYNTLFDENAACHIAFGEAYPCIEGGRDMDKEQLKARGLNDSVTHVDFMVGTADLSIVGTTRDGREVPIFINGNFAI
;
A
#
# COMPACT_ATOMS: atom_id res chain seq x y z
N ARG A 1 15.09 -15.80 2.23
CA ARG A 1 15.19 -14.39 1.79
C ARG A 1 14.39 -14.28 0.51
N MET A 2 13.12 -13.89 0.63
CA MET A 2 12.42 -13.41 -0.57
C MET A 2 13.21 -12.24 -1.12
N SER A 3 13.54 -12.30 -2.40
CA SER A 3 14.21 -11.20 -3.02
C SER A 3 13.20 -10.05 -3.16
N ARG A 4 13.26 -9.12 -2.24
CA ARG A 4 12.75 -7.77 -2.47
C ARG A 4 13.39 -7.15 -3.73
N GLY A 5 14.30 -7.89 -4.37
CA GLY A 5 15.18 -7.41 -5.41
C GLY A 5 14.52 -7.05 -6.74
N LEU A 6 13.40 -7.63 -7.12
CA LEU A 6 12.76 -7.26 -8.39
C LEU A 6 11.87 -6.01 -8.23
N GLY A 7 11.14 -5.87 -7.12
CA GLY A 7 10.40 -4.65 -6.82
C GLY A 7 11.31 -3.43 -6.69
N ASP A 8 12.42 -3.58 -6.00
CA ASP A 8 13.37 -2.48 -5.75
C ASP A 8 14.12 -2.02 -7.02
N VAL A 9 14.29 -2.87 -8.01
CA VAL A 9 14.92 -2.49 -9.29
C VAL A 9 14.05 -1.51 -10.09
N TYR A 10 12.74 -1.55 -9.93
CA TYR A 10 11.81 -0.65 -10.63
C TYR A 10 11.42 0.58 -9.81
N LYS A 11 11.67 0.60 -8.52
CA LYS A 11 11.39 1.74 -7.61
C LYS A 11 12.49 2.79 -7.64
N ARG A 12 12.89 3.25 -8.85
CA ARG A 12 13.91 4.29 -9.00
C ARG A 12 13.28 5.67 -8.77
N GLN A 13 13.94 6.48 -7.94
CA GLN A 13 13.48 7.80 -7.51
C GLN A 13 14.17 8.96 -8.22
N ILE A 14 15.13 8.68 -9.11
CA ILE A 14 15.87 9.71 -9.84
C ILE A 14 15.08 10.11 -11.09
N PRO A 15 14.64 11.36 -11.21
CA PRO A 15 13.95 11.86 -12.39
C PRO A 15 14.74 11.68 -13.68
N ILE A 16 14.00 11.33 -14.73
CA ILE A 16 14.49 11.34 -16.11
C ILE A 16 13.49 12.14 -16.96
N PRO A 17 13.90 12.72 -18.11
CA PRO A 17 13.02 13.56 -18.94
C PRO A 17 11.72 12.89 -19.34
N SER A 18 11.74 11.62 -19.73
CA SER A 18 10.55 10.88 -20.13
C SER A 18 9.55 10.69 -18.97
N TRP A 19 10.03 10.48 -17.75
CA TRP A 19 9.17 10.40 -16.56
C TRP A 19 8.62 11.78 -16.22
N ALA A 20 9.45 12.82 -16.19
CA ALA A 20 9.04 14.17 -15.91
C ALA A 20 7.96 14.67 -16.90
N GLY A 21 8.16 14.43 -18.19
CA GLY A 21 7.18 14.78 -19.22
C GLY A 21 5.87 13.99 -19.12
N ARG A 22 5.89 12.78 -18.54
CA ARG A 22 4.66 12.02 -18.28
C ARG A 22 3.87 12.58 -17.10
N VAL A 23 4.56 13.00 -16.04
CA VAL A 23 3.92 13.61 -14.86
C VAL A 23 3.43 15.03 -15.16
N PHE A 24 4.20 15.80 -15.94
CA PHE A 24 3.91 17.20 -16.29
C PHE A 24 3.86 17.43 -17.82
N PRO A 25 2.86 16.87 -18.52
CA PRO A 25 2.83 16.85 -19.99
C PRO A 25 2.64 18.23 -20.65
N SER A 26 2.23 19.24 -19.89
CA SER A 26 2.03 20.60 -20.39
C SER A 26 3.26 21.51 -20.26
N LEU A 27 4.32 21.03 -19.61
CA LEU A 27 5.55 21.81 -19.38
C LEU A 27 6.63 21.48 -20.40
N THR A 28 7.62 22.39 -20.56
CA THR A 28 8.85 22.07 -21.29
C THR A 28 9.63 21.00 -20.54
N GLU A 29 10.55 20.32 -21.20
CA GLU A 29 11.38 19.27 -20.58
C GLU A 29 12.11 19.79 -19.32
N GLU A 30 12.74 20.96 -19.42
CA GLU A 30 13.44 21.58 -18.30
C GLU A 30 12.50 21.91 -17.13
N GLN A 31 11.35 22.52 -17.42
CA GLN A 31 10.33 22.84 -16.41
C GLN A 31 9.72 21.56 -15.77
N ALA A 32 9.49 20.54 -16.56
CA ALA A 32 8.97 19.26 -16.09
C ALA A 32 9.98 18.57 -15.16
N MET A 33 11.27 18.57 -15.51
CA MET A 33 12.34 18.04 -14.66
C MET A 33 12.45 18.78 -13.33
N GLU A 34 12.45 20.11 -13.35
CA GLU A 34 12.46 20.91 -12.12
C GLU A 34 11.23 20.66 -11.26
N SER A 35 10.04 20.60 -11.89
CA SER A 35 8.78 20.33 -11.19
C SER A 35 8.77 18.95 -10.55
N LEU A 36 9.30 17.94 -11.25
CA LEU A 36 9.37 16.57 -10.71
C LEU A 36 10.36 16.48 -9.54
N TRP A 37 11.53 17.14 -9.63
CA TRP A 37 12.45 17.22 -8.49
C TRP A 37 11.80 17.89 -7.28
N ASN A 38 11.12 19.01 -7.48
CA ASN A 38 10.39 19.70 -6.41
C ASN A 38 9.29 18.82 -5.80
N ALA A 39 8.57 18.05 -6.62
CA ALA A 39 7.56 17.12 -6.16
C ALA A 39 8.16 15.98 -5.31
N ILE A 40 9.29 15.42 -5.75
CA ILE A 40 10.04 14.40 -5.01
C ILE A 40 10.56 14.97 -3.68
N PHE A 41 11.19 16.14 -3.69
CA PHE A 41 11.69 16.75 -2.46
C PHE A 41 10.58 16.96 -1.42
N LYS A 42 9.39 17.39 -1.85
CA LYS A 42 8.23 17.49 -0.96
C LYS A 42 7.81 16.11 -0.43
N ALA A 43 7.72 15.11 -1.30
CA ALA A 43 7.35 13.75 -0.92
C ALA A 43 8.30 13.15 0.12
N VAL A 44 9.61 13.43 -0.02
CA VAL A 44 10.66 12.95 0.90
C VAL A 44 11.02 13.98 1.99
N ARG A 45 10.17 14.96 2.25
CA ARG A 45 10.33 15.96 3.34
C ARG A 45 11.61 16.77 3.30
N ILE A 46 12.16 17.02 2.10
CA ILE A 46 13.27 17.95 1.90
C ILE A 46 12.68 19.35 1.73
N THR A 47 12.80 20.18 2.75
CA THR A 47 12.13 21.50 2.84
C THR A 47 13.07 22.67 2.59
N GLY A 48 14.38 22.44 2.43
CA GLY A 48 15.37 23.50 2.20
C GLY A 48 15.73 24.34 3.43
N ASP A 49 15.12 24.07 4.58
CA ASP A 49 15.36 24.75 5.87
C ASP A 49 16.50 24.13 6.69
N GLY A 50 17.18 23.12 6.16
CA GLY A 50 18.24 22.36 6.85
C GLY A 50 17.72 21.36 7.92
N GLN A 51 16.39 21.17 8.05
CA GLN A 51 15.76 20.30 9.06
C GLN A 51 15.30 18.94 8.51
N SER A 52 15.62 18.60 7.27
CA SER A 52 15.09 17.40 6.59
C SER A 52 15.33 16.09 7.40
N VAL A 53 16.51 15.95 8.02
CA VAL A 53 16.81 14.78 8.87
C VAL A 53 15.87 14.72 10.08
N ARG A 54 15.60 15.86 10.71
CA ARG A 54 14.68 15.97 11.84
C ARG A 54 13.24 15.62 11.40
N HIS A 55 12.78 16.17 10.27
CA HIS A 55 11.45 15.86 9.73
C HIS A 55 11.27 14.37 9.48
N TRP A 56 12.31 13.69 8.97
CA TRP A 56 12.31 12.25 8.81
C TRP A 56 12.27 11.50 10.15
N GLN A 57 13.05 11.90 11.12
CA GLN A 57 13.03 11.29 12.45
C GLN A 57 11.65 11.40 13.11
N GLU A 58 11.04 12.60 13.11
CA GLU A 58 9.70 12.85 13.63
C GLU A 58 8.64 12.00 12.90
N HIS A 59 8.78 11.84 11.58
CA HIS A 59 7.90 11.00 10.78
C HIS A 59 8.01 9.52 11.14
N LEU A 60 9.23 8.97 11.17
CA LEU A 60 9.48 7.58 11.54
C LEU A 60 9.00 7.27 12.98
N GLU A 61 9.22 8.17 13.92
CA GLU A 61 8.67 8.06 15.28
C GLU A 61 7.14 8.04 15.27
N SER A 62 6.51 8.83 14.40
CA SER A 62 5.05 8.84 14.26
C SER A 62 4.52 7.52 13.70
N LEU A 63 5.17 6.97 12.67
CA LEU A 63 4.84 5.64 12.13
C LEU A 63 5.04 4.55 13.18
N SER A 64 6.16 4.57 13.91
CA SER A 64 6.45 3.59 14.97
C SER A 64 5.38 3.61 16.07
N ARG A 65 4.98 4.79 16.56
CA ARG A 65 3.91 4.90 17.57
C ARG A 65 2.56 4.35 17.09
N ARG A 66 2.21 4.58 15.82
CA ARG A 66 0.98 4.02 15.22
C ARG A 66 1.07 2.51 15.03
N LYS A 67 2.23 2.01 14.58
CA LYS A 67 2.52 0.58 14.47
C LYS A 67 2.31 -0.13 15.81
N GLU A 68 2.88 0.42 16.89
CA GLU A 68 2.71 -0.12 18.24
C GLU A 68 1.25 -0.15 18.69
N LYS A 69 0.49 0.93 18.43
CA LYS A 69 -0.94 0.98 18.75
C LYS A 69 -1.73 -0.07 17.96
N LEU A 70 -1.51 -0.19 16.65
CA LEU A 70 -2.19 -1.19 15.81
C LEU A 70 -1.89 -2.61 16.29
N ASN A 71 -0.63 -2.91 16.60
CA ASN A 71 -0.22 -4.21 17.12
C ASN A 71 -0.88 -4.51 18.49
N ALA A 72 -1.01 -3.51 19.36
CA ALA A 72 -1.65 -3.67 20.65
C ALA A 72 -3.16 -3.94 20.56
N LEU A 73 -3.83 -3.49 19.49
CA LEU A 73 -5.27 -3.71 19.29
C LEU A 73 -5.62 -5.17 18.95
N ARG A 74 -4.69 -5.98 18.45
CA ARG A 74 -4.92 -7.39 18.08
C ARG A 74 -6.19 -7.55 17.26
N LEU A 75 -6.30 -6.80 16.17
CA LEU A 75 -7.49 -6.75 15.33
C LEU A 75 -7.83 -8.12 14.74
N LYS A 76 -9.12 -8.41 14.64
CA LYS A 76 -9.64 -9.57 13.92
C LYS A 76 -9.87 -9.22 12.45
N SER A 77 -10.43 -8.04 12.20
CA SER A 77 -10.78 -7.59 10.86
C SER A 77 -10.77 -6.07 10.73
N LEU A 78 -10.73 -5.61 9.50
CA LEU A 78 -10.90 -4.23 9.08
C LEU A 78 -12.12 -4.14 8.15
N HIS A 79 -12.97 -3.14 8.35
CA HIS A 79 -14.10 -2.83 7.47
C HIS A 79 -13.87 -1.47 6.83
N TYR A 80 -13.74 -1.45 5.51
CA TYR A 80 -13.48 -0.26 4.68
C TYR A 80 -14.76 0.22 4.03
N THR A 81 -15.06 1.52 4.15
CA THR A 81 -16.19 2.15 3.44
C THR A 81 -15.81 3.52 2.92
N ASN A 82 -16.29 3.89 1.72
CA ASN A 82 -16.16 5.23 1.16
C ASN A 82 -17.28 5.54 0.14
N SER A 83 -17.36 6.80 -0.29
CA SER A 83 -18.38 7.26 -1.26
C SER A 83 -18.19 6.72 -2.70
N LEU A 84 -17.02 6.16 -3.04
CA LEU A 84 -16.82 5.51 -4.35
C LEU A 84 -17.54 4.17 -4.45
N GLY A 85 -18.01 3.63 -3.32
CA GLY A 85 -18.71 2.35 -3.24
C GLY A 85 -17.83 1.19 -2.78
N THR A 86 -16.70 1.47 -2.14
CA THR A 86 -15.96 0.46 -1.37
C THR A 86 -16.80 0.11 -0.15
N ASP A 87 -17.06 -1.18 0.04
CA ASP A 87 -17.68 -1.81 1.20
C ASP A 87 -17.02 -3.20 1.31
N LEU A 88 -15.92 -3.26 2.05
CA LEU A 88 -15.03 -4.42 2.08
C LEU A 88 -14.64 -4.75 3.51
N THR A 89 -14.85 -5.97 3.93
CA THR A 89 -14.30 -6.52 5.18
C THR A 89 -13.10 -7.40 4.86
N VAL A 90 -12.00 -7.21 5.60
CA VAL A 90 -10.76 -8.00 5.47
C VAL A 90 -10.41 -8.55 6.84
N GLU A 91 -10.37 -9.87 6.98
CA GLU A 91 -9.89 -10.53 8.20
C GLU A 91 -8.36 -10.63 8.22
N LEU A 92 -7.81 -10.57 9.43
CA LEU A 92 -6.37 -10.67 9.68
C LEU A 92 -6.02 -11.99 10.40
N PRO A 93 -4.86 -12.60 10.12
CA PRO A 93 -4.35 -13.72 10.89
C PRO A 93 -4.34 -13.43 12.39
N ALA A 94 -4.48 -14.44 13.23
CA ALA A 94 -4.55 -14.23 14.67
C ALA A 94 -3.28 -13.63 15.26
N ASP A 95 -2.20 -13.87 14.62
CA ASP A 95 -0.83 -13.47 14.96
C ASP A 95 -0.24 -12.47 13.97
N HIS A 96 -1.09 -11.72 13.23
CA HIS A 96 -0.64 -10.68 12.34
C HIS A 96 0.20 -9.63 13.08
N ILE A 97 1.18 -9.07 12.38
CA ILE A 97 1.98 -7.93 12.82
C ILE A 97 1.85 -6.81 11.80
N TRP A 98 1.62 -5.60 12.31
CA TRP A 98 1.77 -4.39 11.51
C TRP A 98 3.23 -4.03 11.42
N GLU A 99 3.70 -3.77 10.22
CA GLU A 99 5.04 -3.29 9.92
C GLU A 99 4.97 -1.84 9.40
N ALA A 100 6.12 -1.17 9.39
CA ALA A 100 6.28 0.19 8.87
C ALA A 100 7.54 0.26 8.00
N GLY A 101 7.94 1.45 7.57
CA GLY A 101 9.13 1.66 6.75
C GLY A 101 10.47 1.40 7.41
N ASP A 102 10.49 1.14 8.74
CA ASP A 102 11.69 0.78 9.49
C ASP A 102 12.03 -0.72 9.33
N ASP A 103 13.29 -1.03 9.05
CA ASP A 103 13.79 -2.40 8.95
C ASP A 103 15.19 -2.50 9.58
N CYS A 104 15.69 -3.70 9.74
CA CYS A 104 17.04 -3.97 10.25
C CYS A 104 17.83 -4.88 9.32
N THR A 105 19.11 -4.56 9.13
CA THR A 105 20.04 -5.47 8.47
C THR A 105 20.23 -6.75 9.27
N SER A 106 20.82 -7.78 8.65
CA SER A 106 21.20 -9.02 9.37
C SER A 106 22.20 -8.78 10.51
N ALA A 107 22.88 -7.64 10.52
CA ALA A 107 23.78 -7.22 11.60
C ALA A 107 23.08 -6.37 12.69
N GLY A 108 21.74 -6.19 12.60
CA GLY A 108 20.96 -5.42 13.56
C GLY A 108 21.05 -3.89 13.36
N GLN A 109 21.59 -3.41 12.24
CA GLN A 109 21.59 -1.99 11.95
C GLN A 109 20.22 -1.53 11.42
N PRO A 110 19.60 -0.53 12.04
CA PRO A 110 18.34 0.02 11.53
C PRO A 110 18.56 0.78 10.22
N PHE A 111 17.60 0.67 9.30
CA PHE A 111 17.56 1.42 8.05
C PHE A 111 16.11 1.62 7.59
N VAL A 112 15.90 2.53 6.66
CA VAL A 112 14.63 2.74 5.97
C VAL A 112 14.77 2.18 4.57
N ALA A 113 13.94 1.17 4.23
CA ALA A 113 14.08 0.44 2.98
C ALA A 113 13.65 1.30 1.76
N ASN A 114 12.62 2.11 1.93
CA ASN A 114 12.02 2.95 0.89
C ASN A 114 11.93 4.42 1.35
N MET A 115 12.16 5.35 0.41
CA MET A 115 11.98 6.77 0.62
C MET A 115 11.31 7.36 -0.63
N PRO A 116 10.03 7.81 -0.55
CA PRO A 116 9.20 7.95 0.66
C PRO A 116 8.67 6.65 1.22
N THR A 117 8.16 6.68 2.46
CA THR A 117 7.32 5.67 3.08
C THR A 117 6.34 6.37 4.02
N GLU A 118 5.04 6.12 3.82
CA GLU A 118 3.95 6.73 4.61
C GLU A 118 3.06 5.66 5.25
N GLU A 119 3.34 4.40 4.97
CA GLU A 119 2.48 3.27 5.22
C GLU A 119 2.73 2.53 6.52
N LEU A 120 1.65 1.94 7.03
CA LEU A 120 1.64 0.84 7.98
C LEU A 120 0.92 -0.32 7.30
N PHE A 121 1.55 -1.45 7.14
CA PHE A 121 1.00 -2.56 6.37
C PHE A 121 1.01 -3.88 7.15
N THR A 122 0.16 -4.79 6.72
CA THR A 122 0.11 -6.18 7.21
C THR A 122 -0.46 -7.10 6.13
N ALA A 123 -0.26 -8.40 6.31
CA ALA A 123 -0.85 -9.40 5.43
C ALA A 123 -2.28 -9.77 5.90
N PRO A 124 -3.27 -9.76 5.00
CA PRO A 124 -4.61 -10.27 5.30
C PRO A 124 -4.63 -11.80 5.37
N LEU A 125 -5.67 -12.35 6.00
CA LEU A 125 -5.96 -13.77 5.89
C LEU A 125 -6.42 -14.08 4.46
N ARG A 126 -5.77 -15.03 3.78
CA ARG A 126 -6.02 -15.36 2.36
C ARG A 126 -7.51 -15.50 2.03
N THR A 127 -8.28 -16.17 2.90
CA THR A 127 -9.72 -16.42 2.69
C THR A 127 -10.62 -15.41 3.40
N GLY A 128 -10.06 -14.34 4.00
CA GLY A 128 -10.77 -13.48 4.94
C GLY A 128 -11.39 -12.22 4.32
N ALA A 129 -11.23 -11.98 3.02
CA ALA A 129 -11.78 -10.78 2.39
C ALA A 129 -13.17 -11.05 1.79
N ASN A 130 -14.12 -10.14 2.05
CA ASN A 130 -15.47 -10.20 1.50
C ASN A 130 -16.04 -8.81 1.24
N GLY A 131 -16.65 -8.60 0.08
CA GLY A 131 -17.30 -7.35 -0.29
C GLY A 131 -16.85 -6.80 -1.63
N THR A 132 -16.92 -5.48 -1.76
CA THR A 132 -16.54 -4.74 -2.97
C THR A 132 -15.47 -3.71 -2.65
N VAL A 133 -14.45 -3.64 -3.47
CA VAL A 133 -13.44 -2.58 -3.40
C VAL A 133 -13.40 -1.81 -4.72
N VAL A 134 -13.27 -0.50 -4.62
CA VAL A 134 -13.18 0.42 -5.77
C VAL A 134 -11.85 1.16 -5.70
N ALA A 135 -11.09 1.09 -6.79
CA ALA A 135 -9.83 1.84 -6.89
C ALA A 135 -10.09 3.34 -6.88
N SER A 136 -9.34 4.06 -6.07
CA SER A 136 -9.44 5.52 -5.95
C SER A 136 -8.52 6.28 -6.90
N MET A 137 -7.50 5.59 -7.46
CA MET A 137 -6.53 6.14 -8.40
C MET A 137 -6.30 5.17 -9.56
N PRO A 138 -5.84 5.65 -10.73
CA PRO A 138 -5.37 4.77 -11.79
C PRO A 138 -4.19 3.91 -11.34
N LEU A 139 -4.19 2.64 -11.75
CA LEU A 139 -3.09 1.71 -11.56
C LEU A 139 -2.25 1.67 -12.84
N VAL A 140 -0.94 1.82 -12.69
CA VAL A 140 0.03 1.62 -13.78
C VAL A 140 0.65 0.24 -13.65
N HIS A 141 0.31 -0.67 -14.54
CA HIS A 141 0.79 -2.05 -14.52
C HIS A 141 1.34 -2.46 -15.90
N ASP A 142 2.60 -2.91 -15.93
CA ASP A 142 3.31 -3.29 -17.17
C ASP A 142 3.19 -2.25 -18.29
N GLY A 143 3.32 -0.95 -17.94
CA GLY A 143 3.23 0.16 -18.88
C GLY A 143 1.80 0.52 -19.33
N ASN A 144 0.79 -0.23 -18.90
CA ASN A 144 -0.62 0.04 -19.17
C ASN A 144 -1.27 0.80 -18.03
N ILE A 145 -2.31 1.56 -18.34
CA ILE A 145 -3.15 2.24 -17.35
C ILE A 145 -4.44 1.44 -17.18
N ILE A 146 -4.75 1.09 -15.92
CA ILE A 146 -6.02 0.50 -15.50
C ILE A 146 -6.74 1.55 -14.66
N ASP A 147 -7.91 2.01 -15.10
CA ASP A 147 -8.60 3.12 -14.44
C ASP A 147 -10.08 2.83 -14.19
N GLY A 148 -10.59 3.43 -13.11
CA GLY A 148 -11.98 3.35 -12.71
C GLY A 148 -12.45 1.92 -12.48
N PHE A 149 -11.63 1.10 -11.84
CA PHE A 149 -11.92 -0.31 -11.65
C PHE A 149 -12.46 -0.62 -10.25
N ARG A 150 -13.21 -1.71 -10.22
CA ARG A 150 -13.74 -2.33 -9.01
C ARG A 150 -13.57 -3.83 -9.05
N MET A 151 -13.48 -4.41 -7.87
CA MET A 151 -13.40 -5.85 -7.67
C MET A 151 -14.46 -6.30 -6.66
N THR A 152 -15.09 -7.45 -6.93
CA THR A 152 -15.91 -8.17 -5.94
C THR A 152 -15.09 -9.32 -5.38
N VAL A 153 -15.10 -9.48 -4.08
CA VAL A 153 -14.31 -10.48 -3.36
C VAL A 153 -15.22 -11.33 -2.50
N GLU A 154 -15.07 -12.64 -2.60
CA GLU A 154 -15.82 -13.61 -1.82
C GLU A 154 -14.87 -14.67 -1.24
N ASN A 155 -14.87 -14.82 0.07
CA ASN A 155 -13.97 -15.74 0.78
C ASN A 155 -12.50 -15.56 0.39
N GLY A 156 -12.07 -14.30 0.29
CA GLY A 156 -10.73 -13.88 -0.07
C GLY A 156 -10.43 -13.82 -1.57
N ARG A 157 -11.24 -14.50 -2.40
CA ARG A 157 -11.01 -14.58 -3.84
C ARG A 157 -11.70 -13.44 -4.58
N ILE A 158 -10.99 -12.80 -5.50
CA ILE A 158 -11.54 -11.86 -6.47
C ILE A 158 -12.38 -12.68 -7.46
N THR A 159 -13.71 -12.51 -7.41
CA THR A 159 -14.68 -13.26 -8.22
C THR A 159 -15.12 -12.50 -9.47
N SER A 160 -15.06 -11.17 -9.44
CA SER A 160 -15.32 -10.34 -10.61
C SER A 160 -14.54 -9.05 -10.57
N VAL A 161 -14.22 -8.54 -11.76
CA VAL A 161 -13.59 -7.22 -11.95
C VAL A 161 -14.31 -6.47 -13.04
N SER A 162 -14.33 -5.14 -12.94
CA SER A 162 -14.73 -4.26 -14.03
C SER A 162 -13.86 -3.00 -14.01
N ALA A 163 -13.52 -2.47 -15.17
CA ALA A 163 -12.72 -1.25 -15.30
C ALA A 163 -13.25 -0.38 -16.45
N LYS A 164 -13.13 0.95 -16.32
CA LYS A 164 -13.41 1.87 -17.41
C LYS A 164 -12.34 1.79 -18.50
N GLN A 165 -11.09 1.54 -18.09
CA GLN A 165 -9.95 1.38 -18.99
C GLN A 165 -9.08 0.22 -18.46
N GLY A 166 -8.50 -0.56 -19.38
CA GLY A 166 -7.51 -1.59 -19.05
C GLY A 166 -8.09 -2.87 -18.42
N GLN A 167 -9.39 -3.17 -18.55
CA GLN A 167 -10.02 -4.34 -17.95
C GLN A 167 -9.32 -5.64 -18.31
N ALA A 168 -8.97 -5.87 -19.57
CA ALA A 168 -8.27 -7.09 -19.98
C ALA A 168 -6.88 -7.24 -19.33
N VAL A 169 -6.21 -6.12 -19.06
CA VAL A 169 -4.92 -6.12 -18.34
C VAL A 169 -5.13 -6.53 -16.88
N LEU A 170 -6.18 -6.02 -16.23
CA LEU A 170 -6.53 -6.38 -14.87
C LEU A 170 -6.92 -7.87 -14.75
N GLU A 171 -7.75 -8.35 -15.68
CA GLU A 171 -8.13 -9.78 -15.75
C GLU A 171 -6.91 -10.69 -15.94
N ALA A 172 -5.95 -10.29 -16.78
CA ALA A 172 -4.71 -11.00 -16.96
C ALA A 172 -3.86 -11.00 -15.67
N ALA A 173 -3.73 -9.84 -15.00
CA ALA A 173 -2.93 -9.70 -13.79
C ALA A 173 -3.44 -10.59 -12.64
N ILE A 174 -4.75 -10.66 -12.41
CA ILE A 174 -5.35 -11.53 -11.37
C ILE A 174 -5.40 -13.02 -11.76
N SER A 175 -4.98 -13.35 -12.97
CA SER A 175 -5.01 -14.73 -13.51
C SER A 175 -3.62 -15.33 -13.72
N VAL A 176 -2.55 -14.63 -13.31
CA VAL A 176 -1.16 -15.09 -13.49
C VAL A 176 -0.91 -16.44 -12.82
N ASP A 177 -1.42 -16.62 -11.62
CA ASP A 177 -1.45 -17.88 -10.88
C ASP A 177 -2.69 -17.92 -9.97
N GLU A 178 -2.87 -18.99 -9.20
CA GLU A 178 -4.00 -19.10 -8.29
C GLU A 178 -3.99 -18.00 -7.21
N GLY A 179 -2.81 -17.69 -6.67
CA GLY A 179 -2.62 -16.68 -5.62
C GLY A 179 -2.87 -15.25 -6.10
N ALA A 180 -2.67 -14.98 -7.39
CA ALA A 180 -2.91 -13.64 -7.96
C ALA A 180 -4.36 -13.15 -7.81
N SER A 181 -5.32 -14.06 -7.58
CA SER A 181 -6.72 -13.71 -7.34
C SER A 181 -7.08 -13.50 -5.86
N TYR A 182 -6.09 -13.44 -4.96
CA TYR A 182 -6.29 -13.20 -3.53
C TYR A 182 -5.48 -11.99 -3.06
N PHE A 183 -5.93 -11.36 -1.97
CA PHE A 183 -5.18 -10.27 -1.40
C PHE A 183 -3.94 -10.77 -0.63
N GLY A 184 -2.83 -10.04 -0.78
CA GLY A 184 -1.55 -10.27 -0.11
C GLY A 184 -1.18 -9.18 0.90
N GLU A 185 -1.75 -7.98 0.75
CA GLU A 185 -1.43 -6.85 1.61
C GLU A 185 -2.63 -5.93 1.84
N VAL A 186 -2.67 -5.33 3.02
CA VAL A 186 -3.46 -4.15 3.35
C VAL A 186 -2.55 -3.10 3.97
N ALA A 187 -2.53 -1.91 3.39
CA ALA A 187 -1.69 -0.81 3.81
C ALA A 187 -2.53 0.44 4.18
N LEU A 188 -2.14 1.05 5.27
CA LEU A 188 -2.79 2.22 5.86
C LEU A 188 -1.90 3.45 5.66
N VAL A 189 -2.35 4.36 4.81
CA VAL A 189 -1.68 5.62 4.48
C VAL A 189 -2.67 6.76 4.68
N PRO A 190 -2.33 7.80 5.48
CA PRO A 190 -3.26 8.91 5.69
C PRO A 190 -3.47 9.70 4.40
N TYR A 191 -4.70 10.14 4.15
CA TYR A 191 -5.03 10.99 3.01
C TYR A 191 -4.28 12.34 3.10
N ASP A 192 -4.07 12.86 4.31
CA ASP A 192 -3.22 14.03 4.55
C ASP A 192 -1.75 13.60 4.65
N SER A 193 -1.10 13.47 3.50
CA SER A 193 0.32 13.14 3.38
C SER A 193 1.03 14.07 2.40
N PRO A 194 2.36 14.22 2.47
CA PRO A 194 3.12 15.05 1.52
C PRO A 194 2.96 14.62 0.06
N ILE A 195 2.61 13.35 -0.19
CA ILE A 195 2.41 12.82 -1.54
C ILE A 195 0.98 13.12 -1.99
N SER A 196 -0.02 12.70 -1.19
CA SER A 196 -1.43 12.91 -1.50
C SER A 196 -1.79 14.39 -1.70
N ASN A 197 -1.23 15.27 -0.88
CA ASN A 197 -1.48 16.71 -0.94
C ASN A 197 -0.99 17.39 -2.24
N GLN A 198 -0.11 16.74 -3.00
CA GLN A 198 0.32 17.23 -4.30
C GLN A 198 -0.68 16.95 -5.41
N LYS A 199 -1.61 15.99 -5.21
CA LYS A 199 -2.63 15.57 -6.19
C LYS A 199 -2.03 15.23 -7.56
N LEU A 200 -0.86 14.59 -7.53
CA LEU A 200 -0.14 14.11 -8.70
C LEU A 200 -0.24 12.60 -8.79
N LEU A 201 -0.36 12.07 -10.01
CA LEU A 201 -0.03 10.69 -10.32
C LEU A 201 1.43 10.67 -10.78
N PHE A 202 2.28 10.01 -10.03
CA PHE A 202 3.71 9.97 -10.32
C PHE A 202 4.06 8.97 -11.43
N TYR A 203 3.16 8.04 -11.76
CA TYR A 203 3.46 6.90 -12.64
C TYR A 203 4.68 6.10 -12.14
N ASN A 204 4.83 6.03 -10.85
CA ASN A 204 5.87 5.31 -10.15
C ASN A 204 5.26 4.68 -8.90
N THR A 205 5.25 3.35 -8.84
CA THR A 205 4.55 2.58 -7.81
C THR A 205 4.92 3.04 -6.40
N LEU A 206 6.21 3.27 -6.11
CA LEU A 206 6.65 3.71 -4.77
C LEU A 206 5.98 5.00 -4.31
N PHE A 207 5.78 5.98 -5.20
CA PHE A 207 5.12 7.25 -4.85
C PHE A 207 3.61 7.07 -4.81
N ASP A 208 3.05 6.39 -5.80
CA ASP A 208 1.60 6.29 -5.96
C ASP A 208 0.98 5.39 -4.87
N GLU A 209 1.64 4.28 -4.46
CA GLU A 209 1.21 3.45 -3.32
C GLU A 209 1.25 4.23 -1.99
N ASN A 210 2.25 5.09 -1.79
CA ASN A 210 2.38 5.93 -0.61
C ASN A 210 1.52 7.20 -0.63
N ALA A 211 0.69 7.41 -1.66
CA ALA A 211 -0.27 8.50 -1.74
C ALA A 211 -1.59 8.19 -1.04
N ALA A 212 -1.94 6.93 -0.80
CA ALA A 212 -3.24 6.53 -0.25
C ALA A 212 -3.20 5.15 0.41
N CYS A 213 -4.19 4.86 1.28
CA CYS A 213 -4.43 3.47 1.66
C CYS A 213 -4.52 2.62 0.41
N HIS A 214 -3.84 1.47 0.41
CA HIS A 214 -3.83 0.56 -0.72
C HIS A 214 -3.99 -0.89 -0.27
N ILE A 215 -4.30 -1.74 -1.23
CA ILE A 215 -4.41 -3.18 -1.06
C ILE A 215 -3.60 -3.80 -2.19
N ALA A 216 -2.83 -4.85 -1.90
CA ALA A 216 -2.21 -5.63 -2.96
C ALA A 216 -2.97 -6.94 -3.18
N PHE A 217 -3.08 -7.34 -4.44
CA PHE A 217 -3.39 -8.72 -4.77
C PHE A 217 -2.11 -9.47 -5.16
N GLY A 218 -2.07 -10.77 -4.83
CA GLY A 218 -0.91 -11.62 -5.04
C GLY A 218 -0.16 -11.96 -3.76
N GLU A 219 1.17 -12.02 -3.82
CA GLU A 219 2.06 -12.46 -2.74
C GLU A 219 1.87 -11.67 -1.46
N ALA A 220 1.81 -12.38 -0.34
CA ALA A 220 1.78 -11.78 0.99
C ALA A 220 3.18 -11.69 1.59
N TYR A 221 3.49 -10.56 2.24
CA TYR A 221 4.67 -10.46 3.10
C TYR A 221 4.47 -11.30 4.38
N PRO A 222 5.54 -11.78 5.01
CA PRO A 222 5.47 -12.64 6.20
C PRO A 222 5.13 -11.84 7.47
N CYS A 223 4.09 -11.00 7.43
CA CYS A 223 3.66 -10.10 8.50
C CYS A 223 2.86 -10.83 9.59
N ILE A 224 3.43 -11.89 10.14
CA ILE A 224 2.95 -12.66 11.30
C ILE A 224 4.08 -12.92 12.29
N GLU A 225 3.74 -13.25 13.53
CA GLU A 225 4.73 -13.56 14.57
C GLU A 225 5.65 -14.72 14.11
N GLY A 226 6.96 -14.47 14.04
CA GLY A 226 7.97 -15.42 13.55
C GLY A 226 7.94 -15.67 12.04
N GLY A 227 7.13 -14.95 11.27
CA GLY A 227 6.95 -15.17 9.83
C GLY A 227 8.22 -15.03 8.99
N ARG A 228 9.16 -14.17 9.41
CA ARG A 228 10.44 -13.98 8.70
C ARG A 228 11.33 -15.23 8.67
N ASP A 229 11.14 -16.15 9.62
CA ASP A 229 11.90 -17.41 9.73
C ASP A 229 11.14 -18.61 9.13
N MET A 230 9.92 -18.40 8.64
CA MET A 230 9.07 -19.43 8.04
C MET A 230 9.34 -19.59 6.53
N ASP A 231 9.21 -20.81 6.05
CA ASP A 231 9.14 -21.08 4.61
C ASP A 231 7.71 -20.82 4.05
N LYS A 232 7.57 -20.87 2.73
CA LYS A 232 6.31 -20.60 2.04
C LYS A 232 5.17 -21.53 2.48
N GLU A 233 5.45 -22.81 2.70
CA GLU A 233 4.42 -23.77 3.10
C GLU A 233 3.96 -23.52 4.54
N GLN A 234 4.86 -23.10 5.41
CA GLN A 234 4.53 -22.68 6.77
C GLN A 234 3.67 -21.40 6.78
N LEU A 235 4.03 -20.40 5.94
CA LEU A 235 3.26 -19.16 5.80
C LEU A 235 1.84 -19.45 5.26
N LYS A 236 1.71 -20.30 4.25
CA LYS A 236 0.42 -20.76 3.72
C LYS A 236 -0.42 -21.47 4.79
N ALA A 237 0.18 -22.34 5.57
CA ALA A 237 -0.50 -23.04 6.67
C ALA A 237 -1.01 -22.07 7.76
N ARG A 238 -0.41 -20.88 7.87
CA ARG A 238 -0.86 -19.78 8.75
C ARG A 238 -1.88 -18.85 8.07
N GLY A 239 -2.27 -19.15 6.83
CA GLY A 239 -3.29 -18.45 6.08
C GLY A 239 -2.82 -17.26 5.26
N LEU A 240 -1.53 -17.11 5.02
CA LEU A 240 -0.98 -16.11 4.11
C LEU A 240 -1.08 -16.58 2.67
N ASN A 241 -1.21 -15.62 1.75
CA ASN A 241 -1.29 -15.91 0.33
C ASN A 241 0.12 -16.05 -0.29
N ASP A 242 0.26 -16.97 -1.25
CA ASP A 242 1.49 -17.19 -2.03
C ASP A 242 1.17 -17.02 -3.51
N SER A 243 1.97 -16.21 -4.20
CA SER A 243 1.83 -15.90 -5.61
C SER A 243 3.20 -15.52 -6.20
N VAL A 244 3.30 -15.51 -7.53
CA VAL A 244 4.49 -14.98 -8.23
C VAL A 244 4.36 -13.48 -8.54
N THR A 245 3.24 -12.87 -8.24
CA THR A 245 2.97 -11.45 -8.45
C THR A 245 2.57 -10.75 -7.16
N HIS A 246 2.79 -9.43 -7.10
CA HIS A 246 2.32 -8.54 -6.04
C HIS A 246 2.00 -7.20 -6.69
N VAL A 247 0.74 -6.77 -6.63
CA VAL A 247 0.28 -5.58 -7.33
C VAL A 247 -0.56 -4.72 -6.41
N ASP A 248 -0.03 -3.55 -6.07
CA ASP A 248 -0.68 -2.55 -5.22
C ASP A 248 -1.67 -1.70 -6.01
N PHE A 249 -2.84 -1.45 -5.43
CA PHE A 249 -3.81 -0.51 -5.97
C PHE A 249 -4.43 0.33 -4.86
N MET A 250 -4.60 1.62 -5.12
CA MET A 250 -5.04 2.60 -4.15
C MET A 250 -6.55 2.54 -3.94
N VAL A 251 -6.97 2.59 -2.66
CA VAL A 251 -8.37 2.59 -2.23
C VAL A 251 -8.70 3.78 -1.34
N GLY A 252 -7.68 4.51 -0.89
CA GLY A 252 -7.81 5.66 0.01
C GLY A 252 -8.50 6.84 -0.65
N THR A 253 -9.42 7.46 0.07
CA THR A 253 -10.16 8.68 -0.30
C THR A 253 -10.25 9.62 0.88
N ALA A 254 -10.61 10.89 0.63
CA ALA A 254 -10.78 11.89 1.70
C ALA A 254 -11.89 11.54 2.70
N ASP A 255 -12.82 10.68 2.33
CA ASP A 255 -13.95 10.23 3.16
C ASP A 255 -13.81 8.76 3.59
N LEU A 256 -12.66 8.11 3.33
CA LEU A 256 -12.44 6.73 3.73
C LEU A 256 -12.62 6.57 5.24
N SER A 257 -13.48 5.62 5.60
CA SER A 257 -13.64 5.11 6.97
C SER A 257 -13.12 3.69 7.05
N ILE A 258 -12.33 3.40 8.10
CA ILE A 258 -11.89 2.04 8.41
C ILE A 258 -12.21 1.77 9.87
N VAL A 259 -13.06 0.78 10.12
CA VAL A 259 -13.39 0.30 11.46
C VAL A 259 -12.70 -1.04 11.68
N GLY A 260 -11.86 -1.11 12.69
CA GLY A 260 -11.24 -2.35 13.15
C GLY A 260 -12.13 -3.06 14.17
N THR A 261 -12.28 -4.38 14.02
CA THR A 261 -12.91 -5.22 15.04
C THR A 261 -11.83 -6.00 15.77
N THR A 262 -11.76 -5.87 17.08
CA THR A 262 -10.82 -6.62 17.93
C THR A 262 -11.27 -8.07 18.12
N ARG A 263 -10.39 -8.94 18.65
CA ARG A 263 -10.71 -10.37 18.88
C ARG A 263 -11.83 -10.59 19.91
N ASP A 264 -12.04 -9.65 20.82
CA ASP A 264 -13.14 -9.64 21.80
C ASP A 264 -14.44 -9.00 21.26
N GLY A 265 -14.44 -8.58 19.98
CA GLY A 265 -15.62 -8.05 19.26
C GLY A 265 -15.86 -6.56 19.44
N ARG A 266 -14.93 -5.82 20.02
CA ARG A 266 -15.02 -4.36 20.15
C ARG A 266 -14.67 -3.68 18.84
N GLU A 267 -15.46 -2.71 18.42
CA GLU A 267 -15.17 -1.84 17.28
C GLU A 267 -14.27 -0.67 17.68
N VAL A 268 -13.28 -0.39 16.86
CA VAL A 268 -12.34 0.71 17.04
C VAL A 268 -12.21 1.47 15.72
N PRO A 269 -12.48 2.78 15.67
CA PRO A 269 -12.22 3.55 14.47
C PRO A 269 -10.70 3.64 14.23
N ILE A 270 -10.26 3.11 13.09
CA ILE A 270 -8.86 3.18 12.65
C ILE A 270 -8.66 4.40 11.76
N PHE A 271 -9.59 4.62 10.80
CA PHE A 271 -9.62 5.81 9.95
C PHE A 271 -10.98 6.50 10.02
N ILE A 272 -10.93 7.82 10.08
CA ILE A 272 -12.08 8.72 9.93
C ILE A 272 -11.68 9.81 8.94
N ASN A 273 -12.53 10.04 7.92
CA ASN A 273 -12.26 11.04 6.89
C ASN A 273 -10.86 10.90 6.28
N GLY A 274 -10.50 9.68 5.91
CA GLY A 274 -9.25 9.36 5.22
C GLY A 274 -7.99 9.43 6.08
N ASN A 275 -8.08 9.67 7.39
CA ASN A 275 -6.91 9.85 8.25
C ASN A 275 -6.99 8.98 9.50
N PHE A 276 -5.83 8.69 10.11
CA PHE A 276 -5.76 7.91 11.34
C PHE A 276 -6.57 8.55 12.47
N ALA A 277 -7.37 7.73 13.15
CA ALA A 277 -8.15 8.09 14.34
C ALA A 277 -7.56 7.53 15.64
N ILE A 278 -6.38 6.86 15.55
CA ILE A 278 -5.69 6.20 16.66
C ILE A 278 -4.38 6.90 17.03
#